data_7db5ae402c1d2000a05146391594b068
#
_entry.id   7db5ae402c1d2000a05146391594b068
#
_cell.length_a   1.000
_cell.length_b   1.000
_cell.length_c   1.000
_cell.angle_alpha   90.00
_cell.angle_beta   90.00
_cell.angle_gamma   90.00
#
_symmetry.space_group_name_H-M   'P 1'
#
loop_
_entity.id
_entity.type
_entity.pdbx_description
1 polymer ?
#
loop_
_entity_poly.entity_id
_entity_poly.type
_entity_poly.pdbx_seq_one_letter_code
_entity_poly.pdbx_strand_id
1 'polypeptide(L)'
;MQDIEKNIKRIADYYKVKHQEKKLVEELGELLVEISKNMITNKVTENTASEIADVIILLTQIVYLYDIEQEVYDKFIYKIDREIKRILRRGNNNEKD
;
A
#
# COMPACT_ATOMS: atom_id res chain seq x y z
N MET A 1 11.63 -8.81 21.99
CA MET A 1 10.75 -8.05 21.09
C MET A 1 11.19 -8.25 19.63
N GLN A 2 10.25 -8.44 18.73
CA GLN A 2 10.55 -8.70 17.34
C GLN A 2 10.91 -7.40 16.62
N ASP A 3 12.02 -7.40 15.85
CA ASP A 3 12.37 -6.30 14.96
C ASP A 3 11.65 -6.51 13.63
N ILE A 4 10.52 -5.85 13.48
CA ILE A 4 9.63 -6.01 12.32
C ILE A 4 10.31 -5.62 11.01
N GLU A 5 10.98 -4.47 11.00
CA GLU A 5 11.66 -3.99 9.78
C GLU A 5 12.75 -4.94 9.32
N LYS A 6 13.58 -5.39 10.26
CA LYS A 6 14.65 -6.35 9.97
C LYS A 6 14.09 -7.67 9.45
N ASN A 7 13.00 -8.14 10.05
CA ASN A 7 12.38 -9.41 9.64
C ASN A 7 11.72 -9.31 8.27
N ILE A 8 11.11 -8.18 7.93
CA ILE A 8 10.56 -7.95 6.58
C ILE A 8 11.66 -8.08 5.53
N LYS A 9 12.81 -7.44 5.76
CA LYS A 9 13.96 -7.50 4.85
C LYS A 9 14.55 -8.90 4.76
N ARG A 10 14.64 -9.60 5.89
CA ARG A 10 15.14 -10.98 5.94
C ARG A 10 14.27 -11.92 5.09
N ILE A 11 12.96 -11.78 5.17
CA ILE A 11 12.04 -12.58 4.36
C ILE A 11 12.21 -12.24 2.88
N ALA A 12 12.33 -10.95 2.55
CA ALA A 12 12.53 -10.51 1.18
C ALA A 12 13.82 -11.09 0.58
N ASP A 13 14.90 -11.06 1.34
CA ASP A 13 16.20 -11.61 0.91
C ASP A 13 16.15 -13.12 0.70
N TYR A 14 15.37 -13.82 1.50
CA TYR A 14 15.20 -15.27 1.39
C TYR A 14 14.49 -15.66 0.10
N TYR A 15 13.36 -15.02 -0.19
CA TYR A 15 12.53 -15.37 -1.35
C TYR A 15 12.99 -14.71 -2.65
N LYS A 16 13.65 -13.55 -2.56
CA LYS A 16 14.18 -12.78 -3.67
C LYS A 16 13.10 -12.12 -4.53
N VAL A 17 13.55 -11.24 -5.44
CA VAL A 17 12.66 -10.31 -6.15
C VAL A 17 11.60 -11.01 -6.98
N LYS A 18 11.97 -12.02 -7.75
CA LYS A 18 11.01 -12.67 -8.67
C LYS A 18 9.87 -13.35 -7.94
N HIS A 19 10.18 -14.02 -6.84
CA HIS A 19 9.16 -14.66 -6.01
C HIS A 19 8.23 -13.61 -5.39
N GLN A 20 8.81 -12.54 -4.83
CA GLN A 20 8.03 -11.52 -4.14
C GLN A 20 7.20 -10.65 -5.11
N GLU A 21 7.67 -10.42 -6.32
CA GLU A 21 6.89 -9.77 -7.37
C GLU A 21 5.63 -10.57 -7.68
N LYS A 22 5.79 -11.87 -7.91
CA LYS A 22 4.68 -12.77 -8.20
C LYS A 22 3.69 -12.80 -7.04
N LYS A 23 4.21 -12.92 -5.82
CA LYS A 23 3.39 -12.96 -4.61
C LYS A 23 2.60 -11.66 -4.44
N LEU A 24 3.22 -10.51 -4.69
CA LEU A 24 2.54 -9.21 -4.61
C LEU A 24 1.39 -9.14 -5.60
N VAL A 25 1.60 -9.58 -6.85
CA VAL A 25 0.54 -9.57 -7.86
C VAL A 25 -0.66 -10.41 -7.39
N GLU A 26 -0.39 -11.59 -6.83
CA GLU A 26 -1.44 -12.47 -6.28
C GLU A 26 -2.20 -11.79 -5.16
N GLU A 27 -1.50 -11.22 -4.19
CA GLU A 27 -2.13 -10.58 -3.03
C GLU A 27 -2.88 -9.29 -3.40
N LEU A 28 -2.39 -8.54 -4.38
CA LEU A 28 -3.12 -7.38 -4.91
C LEU A 28 -4.44 -7.82 -5.54
N GLY A 29 -4.44 -8.93 -6.26
CA GLY A 29 -5.67 -9.50 -6.83
C GLY A 29 -6.66 -9.90 -5.74
N GLU A 30 -6.20 -10.56 -4.69
CA GLU A 30 -7.05 -10.97 -3.56
C GLU A 30 -7.63 -9.76 -2.84
N LEU A 31 -6.80 -8.72 -2.60
CA LEU A 31 -7.27 -7.49 -1.97
C LEU A 31 -8.30 -6.77 -2.83
N LEU A 32 -8.09 -6.73 -4.14
CA LEU A 32 -9.06 -6.14 -5.07
C LEU A 32 -10.43 -6.80 -4.94
N VAL A 33 -10.47 -8.14 -4.92
CA VAL A 33 -11.71 -8.90 -4.74
C VAL A 33 -12.34 -8.58 -3.39
N GLU A 34 -11.55 -8.55 -2.33
CA GLU A 34 -12.06 -8.31 -0.98
C GLU A 34 -12.66 -6.90 -0.83
N ILE A 35 -11.99 -5.87 -1.35
CA ILE A 35 -12.51 -4.50 -1.33
C ILE A 35 -13.80 -4.41 -2.17
N SER A 36 -13.84 -5.09 -3.31
CA SER A 36 -15.03 -5.13 -4.17
C SER A 36 -16.23 -5.73 -3.42
N LYS A 37 -16.01 -6.80 -2.66
CA LYS A 37 -17.07 -7.38 -1.81
C LYS A 37 -17.55 -6.39 -0.75
N ASN A 38 -16.63 -5.69 -0.11
CA ASN A 38 -16.97 -4.69 0.91
C ASN A 38 -17.84 -3.57 0.32
N MET A 39 -17.54 -3.15 -0.89
CA MET A 39 -18.31 -2.13 -1.59
C MET A 39 -19.73 -2.60 -1.90
N ILE A 40 -19.88 -3.84 -2.34
CA ILE A 40 -21.18 -4.42 -2.71
C ILE A 40 -22.05 -4.64 -1.47
N THR A 41 -21.47 -5.21 -0.42
CA THR A 41 -22.22 -5.56 0.79
C THR A 41 -22.34 -4.40 1.79
N ASN A 42 -21.56 -3.36 1.59
CA ASN A 42 -21.42 -2.22 2.51
C ASN A 42 -21.00 -2.65 3.92
N LYS A 43 -20.16 -3.70 3.98
CA LYS A 43 -19.60 -4.24 5.22
C LYS A 43 -18.13 -4.57 5.02
N VAL A 44 -17.34 -4.42 6.08
CA VAL A 44 -15.94 -4.83 6.07
C VAL A 44 -15.86 -6.30 6.49
N THR A 45 -15.37 -7.16 5.61
CA THR A 45 -15.26 -8.60 5.89
C THR A 45 -14.12 -8.88 6.85
N GLU A 46 -14.13 -10.08 7.46
CA GLU A 46 -13.11 -10.53 8.41
C GLU A 46 -11.72 -10.60 7.76
N ASN A 47 -11.66 -10.91 6.47
CA ASN A 47 -10.39 -11.09 5.76
C ASN A 47 -9.72 -9.78 5.34
N THR A 48 -10.44 -8.67 5.40
CA THR A 48 -9.93 -7.38 4.88
C THR A 48 -8.62 -6.96 5.54
N ALA A 49 -8.54 -6.99 6.86
CA ALA A 49 -7.34 -6.58 7.58
C ALA A 49 -6.14 -7.49 7.23
N SER A 50 -6.38 -8.79 7.11
CA SER A 50 -5.34 -9.75 6.75
C SER A 50 -4.80 -9.49 5.35
N GLU A 51 -5.69 -9.26 4.37
CA GLU A 51 -5.29 -8.98 3.00
C GLU A 51 -4.52 -7.66 2.88
N ILE A 52 -4.93 -6.65 3.62
CA ILE A 52 -4.21 -5.37 3.66
C ILE A 52 -2.82 -5.56 4.25
N ALA A 53 -2.70 -6.30 5.35
CA ALA A 53 -1.40 -6.58 5.97
C ALA A 53 -0.45 -7.28 5.00
N ASP A 54 -0.95 -8.30 4.28
CA ASP A 54 -0.16 -9.03 3.30
C ASP A 54 0.38 -8.09 2.21
N VAL A 55 -0.46 -7.20 1.68
CA VAL A 55 -0.06 -6.26 0.64
C VAL A 55 0.96 -5.25 1.16
N ILE A 56 0.77 -4.72 2.37
CA ILE A 56 1.70 -3.75 2.96
C ILE A 56 3.09 -4.39 3.13
N ILE A 57 3.14 -5.62 3.64
CA ILE A 57 4.40 -6.34 3.83
C ILE A 57 5.11 -6.51 2.48
N LEU A 58 4.39 -7.01 1.48
CA LEU A 58 4.96 -7.26 0.16
C LEU A 58 5.38 -5.98 -0.55
N LEU A 59 4.60 -4.90 -0.46
CA LEU A 59 4.99 -3.60 -1.01
C LEU A 59 6.28 -3.10 -0.36
N THR A 60 6.40 -3.22 0.95
CA THR A 60 7.60 -2.82 1.67
C THR A 60 8.81 -3.63 1.20
N GLN A 61 8.62 -4.93 0.98
CA GLN A 61 9.67 -5.83 0.49
C GLN A 61 10.10 -5.48 -0.93
N ILE A 62 9.17 -5.18 -1.82
CA ILE A 62 9.47 -4.80 -3.20
C ILE A 62 10.25 -3.48 -3.24
N VAL A 63 9.85 -2.50 -2.45
CA VAL A 63 10.57 -1.23 -2.34
C VAL A 63 12.03 -1.47 -1.93
N TYR A 64 12.23 -2.33 -0.93
CA TYR A 64 13.55 -2.71 -0.46
C TYR A 64 14.36 -3.45 -1.55
N LEU A 65 13.76 -4.45 -2.19
CA LEU A 65 14.43 -5.26 -3.21
C LEU A 65 14.78 -4.47 -4.46
N TYR A 66 13.96 -3.48 -4.82
CA TYR A 66 14.22 -2.58 -5.95
C TYR A 66 15.20 -1.46 -5.58
N ASP A 67 15.50 -1.29 -4.30
CA ASP A 67 16.38 -0.23 -3.80
C ASP A 67 15.87 1.17 -4.18
N ILE A 68 14.57 1.39 -4.00
CA ILE A 68 13.91 2.66 -4.36
C ILE A 68 13.22 3.32 -3.15
N GLU A 69 13.69 3.03 -1.93
CA GLU A 69 13.05 3.54 -0.70
C GLU A 69 12.97 5.06 -0.70
N GLN A 70 14.05 5.75 -1.05
CA GLN A 70 14.09 7.21 -1.05
C GLN A 70 13.14 7.78 -2.12
N GLU A 71 13.16 7.23 -3.32
CA GLU A 71 12.30 7.70 -4.41
C GLU A 71 10.82 7.54 -4.06
N VAL A 72 10.45 6.41 -3.45
CA VAL A 72 9.06 6.16 -3.03
C VAL A 72 8.67 7.16 -1.93
N TYR A 73 9.54 7.38 -0.95
CA TYR A 73 9.27 8.32 0.13
C TYR A 73 9.06 9.74 -0.43
N ASP A 74 9.94 10.18 -1.32
CA ASP A 74 9.84 11.51 -1.91
C ASP A 74 8.53 11.70 -2.70
N LYS A 75 8.15 10.68 -3.47
CA LYS A 75 6.89 10.69 -4.22
C LYS A 75 5.67 10.69 -3.27
N PHE A 76 5.77 9.92 -2.20
CA PHE A 76 4.73 9.84 -1.18
C PHE A 76 4.44 11.22 -0.58
N ILE A 77 5.48 11.92 -0.15
CA ILE A 77 5.35 13.26 0.44
C ILE A 77 4.80 14.25 -0.58
N TYR A 78 5.34 14.24 -1.79
CA TYR A 78 4.89 15.13 -2.87
C TYR A 78 3.41 14.95 -3.18
N LYS A 79 2.96 13.68 -3.30
CA LYS A 79 1.57 13.38 -3.67
C LYS A 79 0.59 13.77 -2.57
N ILE A 80 0.96 13.58 -1.30
CA ILE A 80 0.13 14.02 -0.18
C ILE A 80 -0.03 15.54 -0.20
N ASP A 81 1.06 16.26 -0.32
CA ASP A 81 1.05 17.72 -0.37
C ASP A 81 0.19 18.23 -1.54
N ARG A 82 0.37 17.63 -2.72
CA ARG A 82 -0.42 17.97 -3.90
C ARG A 82 -1.91 17.79 -3.66
N GLU A 83 -2.31 16.68 -3.04
CA GLU A 83 -3.72 16.39 -2.80
C GLU A 83 -4.33 17.33 -1.75
N ILE A 84 -3.58 17.66 -0.72
CA ILE A 84 -4.05 18.64 0.28
C ILE A 84 -4.30 20.00 -0.40
N LYS A 85 -3.39 20.43 -1.26
CA LYS A 85 -3.56 21.68 -2.01
C LYS A 85 -4.79 21.66 -2.92
N ARG A 86 -5.07 20.52 -3.55
CA ARG A 86 -6.26 20.32 -4.38
C ARG A 86 -7.54 20.44 -3.57
N ILE A 87 -7.57 19.82 -2.40
CA ILE A 87 -8.73 19.85 -1.50
C ILE A 87 -8.98 21.29 -1.04
N LEU A 88 -7.95 22.00 -0.62
CA LEU A 88 -8.07 23.39 -0.18
C LEU A 88 -8.60 24.29 -1.30
N ARG A 89 -8.14 24.07 -2.52
CA ARG A 89 -8.59 24.81 -3.70
C ARG A 89 -10.07 24.56 -4.00
N ARG A 90 -10.51 23.30 -3.92
CA ARG A 90 -11.91 22.90 -4.12
C ARG A 90 -12.81 23.49 -3.03
N GLY A 91 -12.36 23.49 -1.78
CA GLY A 91 -13.09 24.10 -0.68
C GLY A 91 -13.33 25.58 -0.90
N ASN A 92 -12.32 26.31 -1.32
CA ASN A 92 -12.44 27.73 -1.63
C ASN A 92 -13.42 27.98 -2.76
N ASN A 93 -13.40 27.15 -3.81
CA ASN A 93 -14.32 27.27 -4.94
C ASN A 93 -15.75 26.97 -4.51
N ASN A 94 -15.97 25.96 -3.67
CA ASN A 94 -17.29 25.61 -3.17
C ASN A 94 -17.88 26.69 -2.28
N GLU A 95 -17.07 27.36 -1.51
CA GLU A 95 -17.50 28.48 -0.66
C GLU A 95 -18.03 29.67 -1.46
N LYS A 96 -17.60 29.79 -2.69
CA LYS A 96 -18.04 30.89 -3.59
C LYS A 96 -19.37 30.63 -4.24
N ASP A 97 -19.81 29.39 -4.25
CA ASP A 97 -21.09 29.01 -4.83
C ASP A 97 -22.21 29.23 -3.80
#